data_2cb8975d5b6dbe1f26bc620684c4b3a3
#
_entry.id   2cb8975d5b6dbe1f26bc620684c4b3a3
#
_cell.length_a   1.000
_cell.length_b   1.000
_cell.length_c   1.000
_cell.angle_alpha   90.00
_cell.angle_beta   90.00
_cell.angle_gamma   90.00
#
_symmetry.space_group_name_H-M   'P 1'
#
loop_
_entity.id
_entity.type
_entity.pdbx_description
1 polymer ?
#
loop_
_entity_poly.entity_id
_entity_poly.type
_entity_poly.pdbx_seq_one_letter_code
_entity_poly.pdbx_strand_id
1 'polypeptide(L)'
;KKELFLHVICVEYLDKYQLKLTFNNGIEGIVDLEQELYGEIFEPLKDKSLFQKVYVNSRTIEWPNGADFAPEFLFEIALDKQPVSMVGDPVGYANEM
;
A
#
# COMPACT_ATOMS: atom_id res chain seq x y z
N LYS A 1 -13.39 -17.21 -18.61
CA LYS A 1 -12.97 -16.74 -17.61
C LYS A 1 -12.43 -15.43 -17.67
N LYS A 2 -12.45 -14.78 -16.75
CA LYS A 2 -12.11 -13.52 -16.76
C LYS A 2 -11.03 -13.22 -15.85
N GLU A 3 -10.12 -12.49 -16.24
CA GLU A 3 -9.09 -12.11 -15.45
C GLU A 3 -9.40 -10.89 -14.77
N LEU A 4 -9.11 -10.77 -13.49
CA LEU A 4 -9.29 -9.55 -12.74
C LEU A 4 -7.96 -8.86 -12.65
N PHE A 5 -7.92 -7.63 -13.13
CA PHE A 5 -6.73 -6.84 -12.94
C PHE A 5 -6.68 -6.39 -11.49
N LEU A 6 -5.51 -6.47 -10.90
CA LEU A 6 -5.33 -6.07 -9.52
C LEU A 6 -5.63 -4.58 -9.36
N HIS A 7 -6.45 -4.24 -8.39
CA HIS A 7 -6.67 -2.84 -8.06
C HIS A 7 -7.12 -2.73 -6.61
N VAL A 8 -7.02 -1.52 -6.07
CA VAL A 8 -7.39 -1.23 -4.70
C VAL A 8 -8.86 -0.88 -4.66
N ILE A 9 -9.59 -1.43 -3.71
CA ILE A 9 -11.01 -1.14 -3.57
C ILE A 9 -11.33 -0.36 -2.31
N CYS A 10 -10.40 -0.26 -1.37
CA CYS A 10 -10.66 0.46 -0.13
C CYS A 10 -9.36 0.97 0.46
N VAL A 11 -9.39 2.16 1.05
CA VAL A 11 -8.23 2.72 1.71
C VAL A 11 -8.66 3.32 3.04
N GLU A 12 -7.84 3.12 4.05
CA GLU A 12 -8.08 3.70 5.37
C GLU A 12 -6.77 4.28 5.88
N TYR A 13 -6.78 5.56 6.23
CA TYR A 13 -5.60 6.19 6.81
C TYR A 13 -5.45 5.71 8.26
N LEU A 14 -4.25 5.34 8.63
CA LEU A 14 -3.99 4.85 10.00
C LEU A 14 -3.24 5.87 10.82
N ASP A 15 -1.98 6.13 10.46
CA ASP A 15 -1.13 6.99 11.24
C ASP A 15 0.08 7.34 10.41
N LYS A 16 0.64 8.51 10.63
CA LYS A 16 1.85 8.94 9.92
C LYS A 16 1.67 8.78 8.41
N TYR A 17 2.41 7.87 7.78
CA TYR A 17 2.30 7.64 6.34
C TYR A 17 1.83 6.21 6.06
N GLN A 18 1.04 5.65 6.96
CA GLN A 18 0.55 4.28 6.86
C GLN A 18 -0.90 4.26 6.42
N LEU A 19 -1.18 3.41 5.46
CA LEU A 19 -2.53 3.21 4.95
C LEU A 19 -2.85 1.73 4.98
N LYS A 20 -4.10 1.41 5.32
CA LYS A 20 -4.58 0.05 5.19
C LYS A 20 -5.34 -0.05 3.89
N LEU A 21 -4.95 -0.97 3.05
CA LEU A 21 -5.52 -1.13 1.72
C LEU A 21 -6.22 -2.48 1.62
N THR A 22 -7.34 -2.49 0.92
CA THR A 22 -7.99 -3.74 0.54
C THR A 22 -7.95 -3.82 -0.97
N PHE A 23 -7.54 -4.95 -1.48
CA PHE A 23 -7.42 -5.18 -2.92
C PHE A 23 -8.60 -6.01 -3.41
N ASN A 24 -8.84 -5.97 -4.71
CA ASN A 24 -10.00 -6.66 -5.29
C ASN A 24 -9.92 -8.17 -5.20
N ASN A 25 -8.75 -8.70 -4.86
CA ASN A 25 -8.62 -10.14 -4.63
C ASN A 25 -8.90 -10.54 -3.18
N GLY A 26 -9.35 -9.58 -2.37
CA GLY A 26 -9.70 -9.85 -0.97
C GLY A 26 -8.57 -9.71 0.01
N ILE A 27 -7.36 -9.45 -0.47
CA ILE A 27 -6.21 -9.31 0.41
C ILE A 27 -6.20 -7.90 1.01
N GLU A 28 -5.96 -7.82 2.29
CA GLU A 28 -5.77 -6.54 2.97
C GLU A 28 -4.35 -6.46 3.45
N GLY A 29 -3.80 -5.27 3.48
CA GLY A 29 -2.47 -5.09 4.02
C GLY A 29 -2.22 -3.64 4.37
N ILE A 30 -1.19 -3.41 5.18
CA ILE A 30 -0.80 -2.08 5.59
C ILE A 30 0.45 -1.71 4.82
N VAL A 31 0.43 -0.52 4.22
CA VAL A 31 1.58 0.00 3.51
C VAL A 31 2.07 1.24 4.24
N ASP A 32 3.38 1.37 4.38
CA ASP A 32 4.00 2.56 4.93
C ASP A 32 4.72 3.22 3.76
N LEU A 33 4.24 4.38 3.37
CA LEU A 33 4.74 5.03 2.17
C LEU A 33 5.77 6.12 2.45
N GLU A 34 6.23 6.23 3.69
CA GLU A 34 7.12 7.33 4.04
C GLU A 34 8.36 7.35 3.16
N GLN A 35 8.93 6.21 2.86
CA GLN A 35 10.15 6.14 2.07
C GLN A 35 9.91 6.33 0.58
N GLU A 36 8.64 6.42 0.19
CA GLU A 36 8.28 6.52 -1.21
C GLU A 36 7.87 7.94 -1.62
N LEU A 37 7.86 8.88 -0.67
CA LEU A 37 7.36 10.23 -0.93
C LEU A 37 8.50 11.13 -1.39
N TYR A 38 9.02 10.84 -2.56
CA TYR A 38 10.06 11.66 -3.14
C TYR A 38 9.70 11.95 -4.60
N GLY A 39 10.36 12.97 -5.16
CA GLY A 39 10.02 13.43 -6.49
C GLY A 39 8.98 14.51 -6.43
N GLU A 40 8.90 15.27 -7.48
CA GLU A 40 8.16 16.51 -7.47
C GLU A 40 6.70 16.36 -7.09
N ILE A 41 6.04 15.33 -7.59
CA ILE A 41 4.61 15.19 -7.33
C ILE A 41 4.33 14.56 -5.97
N PHE A 42 5.30 13.83 -5.41
CA PHE A 42 5.09 13.16 -4.13
C PHE A 42 5.58 13.97 -2.93
N GLU A 43 6.49 14.90 -3.14
CA GLU A 43 7.01 15.71 -2.05
C GLU A 43 5.91 16.40 -1.24
N PRO A 44 4.89 16.97 -1.87
CA PRO A 44 3.84 17.63 -1.07
C PRO A 44 3.10 16.69 -0.13
N LEU A 45 3.14 15.39 -0.40
CA LEU A 45 2.44 14.42 0.45
C LEU A 45 3.14 14.20 1.78
N LYS A 46 4.33 14.74 1.96
CA LYS A 46 4.98 14.72 3.27
C LYS A 46 4.21 15.55 4.26
N ASP A 47 3.39 16.47 3.79
CA ASP A 47 2.47 17.18 4.65
C ASP A 47 1.33 16.21 4.98
N LYS A 48 1.23 15.81 6.24
CA LYS A 48 0.29 14.78 6.64
C LYS A 48 -1.16 15.18 6.39
N SER A 49 -1.45 16.46 6.45
CA SER A 49 -2.82 16.88 6.20
C SER A 49 -3.21 16.63 4.74
N LEU A 50 -2.26 16.72 3.83
CA LEU A 50 -2.53 16.37 2.44
C LEU A 50 -2.51 14.85 2.26
N PHE A 51 -1.58 14.18 2.90
CA PHE A 51 -1.47 12.74 2.80
C PHE A 51 -2.78 12.05 3.20
N GLN A 52 -3.44 12.57 4.22
CA GLN A 52 -4.69 11.99 4.72
C GLN A 52 -5.85 12.14 3.75
N LYS A 53 -5.71 12.97 2.72
CA LYS A 53 -6.78 13.17 1.75
C LYS A 53 -6.79 12.13 0.63
N VAL A 54 -6.07 11.05 0.83
CA VAL A 54 -6.03 9.96 -0.13
C VAL A 54 -7.43 9.38 -0.36
N TYR A 55 -7.69 8.95 -1.58
CA TYR A 55 -8.96 8.31 -1.91
C TYR A 55 -8.73 7.24 -2.97
N VAL A 56 -9.70 6.34 -3.08
CA VAL A 56 -9.64 5.30 -4.10
C VAL A 56 -10.27 5.85 -5.38
N ASN A 57 -9.55 5.74 -6.48
CA ASN A 57 -10.14 6.04 -7.79
C ASN A 57 -10.62 4.72 -8.40
N SER A 58 -10.75 4.62 -9.71
CA SER A 58 -11.29 3.40 -10.30
C SER A 58 -10.29 2.24 -10.28
N ARG A 59 -9.07 2.46 -9.83
CA ARG A 59 -8.06 1.47 -9.96
C ARG A 59 -7.08 1.40 -8.81
N THR A 60 -6.73 2.51 -8.22
CA THR A 60 -5.73 2.55 -7.16
C THR A 60 -6.07 3.71 -6.24
N ILE A 61 -5.12 4.12 -5.41
CA ILE A 61 -5.29 5.28 -4.56
C ILE A 61 -4.66 6.48 -5.23
N GLU A 62 -5.23 7.62 -4.95
CA GLU A 62 -4.80 8.87 -5.57
C GLU A 62 -4.95 9.99 -4.56
N TRP A 63 -4.20 11.06 -4.72
CA TRP A 63 -4.29 12.24 -3.87
C TRP A 63 -4.79 13.41 -4.71
N PRO A 64 -5.32 14.45 -4.04
CA PRO A 64 -5.90 15.58 -4.78
C PRO A 64 -4.93 16.27 -5.74
N ASN A 65 -3.63 16.14 -5.51
CA ASN A 65 -2.66 16.76 -6.41
C ASN A 65 -2.34 15.89 -7.64
N GLY A 66 -3.04 14.76 -7.80
CA GLY A 66 -2.84 13.87 -8.93
C GLY A 66 -1.82 12.78 -8.73
N ALA A 67 -1.16 12.75 -7.58
CA ALA A 67 -0.20 11.68 -7.31
C ALA A 67 -0.92 10.36 -7.11
N ASP A 68 -0.35 9.27 -7.59
CA ASP A 68 -0.89 7.94 -7.36
C ASP A 68 0.25 6.92 -7.40
N PHE A 69 -0.05 5.71 -6.97
CA PHE A 69 0.90 4.60 -7.03
C PHE A 69 0.21 3.46 -7.76
N ALA A 70 0.98 2.70 -8.53
CA ALA A 70 0.44 1.53 -9.20
C ALA A 70 -0.04 0.51 -8.18
N PRO A 71 -1.19 -0.13 -8.41
CA PRO A 71 -1.68 -1.12 -7.43
C PRO A 71 -0.73 -2.27 -7.22
N GLU A 72 0.00 -2.67 -8.26
CA GLU A 72 0.96 -3.77 -8.14
C GLU A 72 2.09 -3.41 -7.18
N PHE A 73 2.55 -2.16 -7.24
CA PHE A 73 3.58 -1.69 -6.34
C PHE A 73 3.08 -1.69 -4.90
N LEU A 74 1.86 -1.20 -4.71
CA LEU A 74 1.27 -1.17 -3.37
C LEU A 74 1.07 -2.58 -2.83
N PHE A 75 0.70 -3.50 -3.69
CA PHE A 75 0.47 -4.88 -3.28
C PHE A 75 1.79 -5.51 -2.81
N GLU A 76 2.87 -5.24 -3.49
CA GLU A 76 4.17 -5.74 -3.09
C GLU A 76 4.57 -5.22 -1.72
N ILE A 77 4.35 -3.92 -1.47
CA ILE A 77 4.66 -3.36 -0.16
C ILE A 77 3.78 -3.99 0.90
N ALA A 78 2.50 -4.17 0.60
CA ALA A 78 1.57 -4.75 1.56
C ALA A 78 2.00 -6.15 1.97
N LEU A 79 2.43 -6.95 1.02
CA LEU A 79 2.87 -8.30 1.32
C LEU A 79 4.18 -8.30 2.11
N ASP A 80 5.09 -7.41 1.77
CA ASP A 80 6.34 -7.31 2.48
C ASP A 80 6.16 -6.95 3.93
N LYS A 81 5.18 -6.12 4.23
CA LYS A 81 4.98 -5.65 5.59
C LYS A 81 4.14 -6.58 6.45
N GLN A 82 3.56 -7.62 5.86
CA GLN A 82 2.79 -8.56 6.66
C GLN A 82 3.72 -9.30 7.59
N PRO A 83 3.32 -9.46 8.81
CA PRO A 83 4.13 -10.22 9.73
C PRO A 83 4.07 -11.64 9.31
N VAL A 84 4.64 -12.21 8.94
CA VAL A 84 4.40 -13.49 8.43
C VAL A 84 4.87 -14.57 9.09
N SER A 85 4.73 -13.85 9.14
CA SER A 85 4.79 -14.36 9.29
C SER A 85 5.15 -14.90 9.27
N MET A 86 5.46 -15.06 9.42
CA MET A 86 5.64 -15.54 9.35
C MET A 86 6.01 -16.18 9.13
N VAL A 87 6.12 -16.43 9.20
CA VAL A 87 6.27 -17.12 8.97
C VAL A 87 6.92 -17.49 8.80
N GLY A 88 7.30 -17.72 9.06
CA GLY A 88 7.74 -18.14 9.10
C GLY A 88 8.62 -18.34 8.72
N ASP A 89 8.85 -18.56 8.84
CA ASP A 89 9.42 -18.68 8.76
C ASP A 89 10.19 -18.85 8.52
N PRO A 90 10.33 -19.06 8.70
CA PRO A 90 10.90 -19.19 8.71
C PRO A 90 11.57 -19.27 8.48
N VAL A 91 11.73 -19.45 8.70
CA VAL A 91 12.01 -19.38 8.82
C VAL A 91 12.42 -19.46 8.50
N GLY A 92 12.58 -19.72 8.57
CA GLY A 92 12.78 -19.66 8.73
C GLY A 92 13.20 -19.85 8.26
N TYR A 93 13.53 -20.11 8.47
CA TYR A 93 13.74 -20.07 8.54
C TYR A 93 14.20 -20.19 8.42
N ALA A 94 14.27 -20.42 8.52
CA ALA A 94 14.48 -20.51 8.93
C ALA A 94 14.92 -20.79 8.95
N ASN A 95 15.25 -21.07 9.14
CA ASN A 95 15.41 -21.24 9.46
C ASN A 95 15.79 -21.54 9.41
N GLU A 96 15.93 -21.74 9.34
CA GLU A 96 16.06 -21.90 9.58
C GLU A 96 16.43 -22.01 9.58
N MET A 97 16.74 -22.31 9.73
CA MET A 97 16.88 -22.27 10.03
C MET A 97 17.19 -22.24 10.03
#